data_bd81de58fc0719c3db122e30ab332f68
#
_entry.id   bd81de58fc0719c3db122e30ab332f68
#
_cell.length_a   1.000
_cell.length_b   1.000
_cell.length_c   1.000
_cell.angle_alpha   90.00
_cell.angle_beta   90.00
_cell.angle_gamma   90.00
#
_symmetry.space_group_name_H-M   'P 1'
#
loop_
_entity.id
_entity.type
_entity.pdbx_description
1 polymer ?
#
loop_
_entity_poly.entity_id
_entity_poly.type
_entity_poly.pdbx_seq_one_letter_code
_entity_poly.pdbx_strand_id
1 'polypeptide(L)'
;MKDVCLACIGFILQTMIFLAAGRLVFRVLKLKEDISLQLILGYLAYFAVFEILFTPMTLLWVPLSTAAGIWAVIMAVAVLGAFLCIRRHRHMDGTPGQTVRVKAEAVWKQHSVMLLLLAAVIFLQCLIVIFYEDITVDAAYYVGTVSTSVYTNTLGRFDPFRGGILQNFQARYVLSAYPMNNAVWCRLLGIIPLYRPKL
;
A
#
# COMPACT_ATOMS: atom_id res chain seq x y z
N MET A 1 4.21 2.47 20.68
CA MET A 1 4.19 1.03 20.37
C MET A 1 2.93 0.61 19.59
N LYS A 2 1.71 1.00 20.01
CA LYS A 2 0.46 0.63 19.34
C LYS A 2 0.45 1.03 17.86
N ASP A 3 0.83 2.26 17.53
CA ASP A 3 0.79 2.77 16.15
C ASP A 3 1.82 2.08 15.23
N VAL A 4 2.98 1.70 15.78
CA VAL A 4 3.99 0.93 15.03
C VAL A 4 3.45 -0.47 14.70
N CYS A 5 2.81 -1.15 15.66
CA CYS A 5 2.17 -2.45 15.40
C CYS A 5 1.06 -2.35 14.35
N LEU A 6 0.23 -1.30 14.42
CA LEU A 6 -0.82 -1.06 13.43
C LEU A 6 -0.23 -0.76 12.03
N ALA A 7 0.86 0.02 11.96
CA ALA A 7 1.56 0.27 10.71
C ALA A 7 2.14 -1.01 10.09
N CYS A 8 2.74 -1.88 10.91
CA CYS A 8 3.23 -3.19 10.45
C CYS A 8 2.08 -4.07 9.92
N ILE A 9 0.94 -4.10 10.64
CA ILE A 9 -0.26 -4.83 10.19
C ILE A 9 -0.74 -4.26 8.86
N GLY A 10 -0.82 -2.93 8.74
CA GLY A 10 -1.19 -2.25 7.50
C GLY A 10 -0.30 -2.63 6.32
N PHE A 11 1.02 -2.66 6.52
CA PHE A 11 1.98 -3.06 5.51
C PHE A 11 1.78 -4.51 5.05
N ILE A 12 1.56 -5.43 6.00
CA ILE A 12 1.29 -6.85 5.70
C ILE A 12 -0.01 -6.96 4.89
N LEU A 13 -1.09 -6.30 5.34
CA LEU A 13 -2.37 -6.31 4.64
C LEU A 13 -2.24 -5.74 3.22
N GLN A 14 -1.54 -4.63 3.06
CA GLN A 14 -1.31 -4.01 1.76
C GLN A 14 -0.52 -4.94 0.82
N THR A 15 0.50 -5.62 1.32
CA THR A 15 1.26 -6.62 0.55
C THR A 15 0.38 -7.79 0.11
N MET A 16 -0.50 -8.26 0.99
CA MET A 16 -1.46 -9.31 0.63
C MET A 16 -2.46 -8.85 -0.45
N ILE A 17 -2.88 -7.60 -0.40
CA ILE A 17 -3.74 -7.00 -1.43
C ILE A 17 -3.00 -6.90 -2.77
N PHE A 18 -1.72 -6.53 -2.78
CA PHE A 18 -0.91 -6.53 -4.01
C PHE A 18 -0.84 -7.93 -4.63
N LEU A 19 -0.60 -8.96 -3.83
CA LEU A 19 -0.60 -10.35 -4.31
C LEU A 19 -1.96 -10.77 -4.86
N ALA A 20 -3.06 -10.37 -4.20
CA ALA A 20 -4.41 -10.65 -4.66
C ALA A 20 -4.71 -9.93 -5.99
N ALA A 21 -4.41 -8.64 -6.10
CA ALA A 21 -4.58 -7.87 -7.32
C ALA A 21 -3.73 -8.43 -8.47
N GLY A 22 -2.45 -8.74 -8.21
CA GLY A 22 -1.55 -9.34 -9.18
C GLY A 22 -2.07 -10.67 -9.71
N ARG A 23 -2.64 -11.50 -8.83
CA ARG A 23 -3.25 -12.77 -9.22
C ARG A 23 -4.44 -12.59 -10.16
N LEU A 24 -5.27 -11.58 -9.91
CA LEU A 24 -6.37 -11.23 -10.82
C LEU A 24 -5.84 -10.78 -12.18
N VAL A 25 -4.82 -9.92 -12.21
CA VAL A 25 -4.16 -9.46 -13.44
C VAL A 25 -3.57 -10.63 -14.22
N PHE A 26 -2.83 -11.53 -13.55
CA PHE A 26 -2.25 -12.72 -14.19
C PHE A 26 -3.30 -13.61 -14.86
N ARG A 27 -4.45 -13.74 -14.21
CA ARG A 27 -5.54 -14.55 -14.74
C ARG A 27 -6.17 -13.91 -15.98
N VAL A 28 -6.39 -12.59 -15.93
CA VAL A 28 -6.93 -11.84 -17.06
C VAL A 28 -5.98 -11.91 -18.26
N LEU A 29 -4.68 -11.78 -18.01
CA LEU A 29 -3.64 -11.80 -19.04
C LEU A 29 -3.16 -13.22 -19.41
N LYS A 30 -3.68 -14.28 -18.74
CA LYS A 30 -3.30 -15.69 -18.96
C LYS A 30 -1.78 -15.93 -18.86
N LEU A 31 -1.10 -15.23 -17.94
CA LEU A 31 0.34 -15.35 -17.72
C LEU A 31 0.67 -16.60 -16.89
N LYS A 32 1.91 -17.11 -17.04
CA LYS A 32 2.43 -18.20 -16.19
C LYS A 32 2.65 -17.69 -14.77
N GLU A 33 2.32 -18.50 -13.76
CA GLU A 33 2.45 -18.15 -12.36
C GLU A 33 3.91 -17.86 -11.97
N ASP A 34 4.20 -16.60 -11.66
CA ASP A 34 5.43 -16.11 -11.05
C ASP A 34 5.06 -15.16 -9.89
N ILE A 35 5.47 -15.50 -8.67
CA ILE A 35 5.08 -14.75 -7.47
C ILE A 35 5.70 -13.34 -7.49
N SER A 36 6.94 -13.19 -7.95
CA SER A 36 7.64 -11.92 -7.99
C SER A 36 6.95 -10.97 -8.98
N LEU A 37 6.66 -11.47 -10.17
CA LEU A 37 5.96 -10.69 -11.18
C LEU A 37 4.51 -10.40 -10.76
N GLN A 38 3.83 -11.32 -10.06
CA GLN A 38 2.50 -11.08 -9.47
C GLN A 38 2.53 -9.91 -8.49
N LEU A 39 3.54 -9.85 -7.61
CA LEU A 39 3.67 -8.76 -6.64
C LEU A 39 3.87 -7.42 -7.34
N ILE A 40 4.74 -7.36 -8.34
CA ILE A 40 5.03 -6.14 -9.11
C ILE A 40 3.79 -5.68 -9.87
N LEU A 41 3.14 -6.56 -10.64
CA LEU A 41 1.94 -6.21 -11.39
C LEU A 41 0.77 -5.85 -10.47
N GLY A 42 0.67 -6.51 -9.32
CA GLY A 42 -0.32 -6.18 -8.31
C GLY A 42 -0.10 -4.80 -7.69
N TYR A 43 1.15 -4.47 -7.38
CA TYR A 43 1.52 -3.13 -6.93
C TYR A 43 1.14 -2.07 -7.97
N LEU A 44 1.53 -2.27 -9.23
CA LEU A 44 1.22 -1.35 -10.32
C LEU A 44 -0.30 -1.21 -10.53
N ALA A 45 -1.02 -2.33 -10.57
CA ALA A 45 -2.48 -2.32 -10.73
C ALA A 45 -3.18 -1.62 -9.55
N TYR A 46 -2.72 -1.88 -8.32
CA TYR A 46 -3.25 -1.23 -7.12
C TYR A 46 -3.13 0.28 -7.21
N PHE A 47 -1.93 0.81 -7.48
CA PHE A 47 -1.72 2.25 -7.55
C PHE A 47 -2.37 2.88 -8.78
N ALA A 48 -2.44 2.18 -9.91
CA ALA A 48 -3.17 2.65 -11.09
C ALA A 48 -4.67 2.83 -10.79
N VAL A 49 -5.31 1.83 -10.17
CA VAL A 49 -6.73 1.92 -9.78
C VAL A 49 -6.93 2.98 -8.71
N PHE A 50 -6.02 3.06 -7.73
CA PHE A 50 -6.05 4.10 -6.71
C PHE A 50 -6.03 5.49 -7.34
N GLU A 51 -5.08 5.77 -8.23
CA GLU A 51 -4.92 7.08 -8.87
C GLU A 51 -6.15 7.47 -9.71
N ILE A 52 -6.66 6.52 -10.52
CA ILE A 52 -7.86 6.75 -11.34
C ILE A 52 -9.07 7.14 -10.48
N LEU A 53 -9.21 6.56 -9.29
CA LEU A 53 -10.34 6.83 -8.41
C LEU A 53 -10.12 8.06 -7.53
N PHE A 54 -8.92 8.23 -6.98
CA PHE A 54 -8.65 9.30 -6.01
C PHE A 54 -8.41 10.65 -6.65
N THR A 55 -7.90 10.70 -7.88
CA THR A 55 -7.77 11.97 -8.61
C THR A 55 -9.11 12.73 -8.73
N PRO A 56 -10.19 12.14 -9.26
CA PRO A 56 -11.47 12.84 -9.30
C PRO A 56 -12.05 13.10 -7.90
N MET A 57 -11.88 12.19 -6.94
CA MET A 57 -12.35 12.42 -5.57
C MET A 57 -11.65 13.61 -4.92
N THR A 58 -10.35 13.79 -5.16
CA THR A 58 -9.60 14.95 -4.70
C THR A 58 -10.12 16.23 -5.33
N LEU A 59 -10.40 16.23 -6.64
CA LEU A 59 -10.96 17.39 -7.35
C LEU A 59 -12.37 17.75 -6.89
N LEU A 60 -13.19 16.76 -6.58
CA LEU A 60 -14.57 16.91 -6.14
C LEU A 60 -14.72 17.18 -4.62
N TRP A 61 -13.63 17.38 -3.89
CA TRP A 61 -13.65 17.60 -2.44
C TRP A 61 -14.31 16.48 -1.63
N VAL A 62 -14.19 15.24 -2.09
CA VAL A 62 -14.70 14.08 -1.36
C VAL A 62 -13.96 13.96 -0.02
N PRO A 63 -14.67 13.82 1.13
CA PRO A 63 -14.04 13.61 2.42
C PRO A 63 -13.16 12.35 2.44
N LEU A 64 -12.00 12.42 3.11
CA LEU A 64 -11.08 11.29 3.25
C LEU A 64 -11.77 10.04 3.82
N SER A 65 -12.68 10.21 4.79
CA SER A 65 -13.43 9.11 5.39
C SER A 65 -14.30 8.36 4.38
N THR A 66 -14.97 9.09 3.48
CA THR A 66 -15.78 8.50 2.40
C THR A 66 -14.91 7.79 1.38
N ALA A 67 -13.82 8.44 0.95
CA ALA A 67 -12.87 7.87 0.01
C ALA A 67 -12.20 6.59 0.57
N ALA A 68 -11.83 6.60 1.86
CA ALA A 68 -11.29 5.44 2.55
C ALA A 68 -12.30 4.29 2.64
N GLY A 69 -13.56 4.58 2.90
CA GLY A 69 -14.65 3.59 2.91
C GLY A 69 -14.84 2.94 1.54
N ILE A 70 -14.89 3.74 0.48
CA ILE A 70 -14.99 3.24 -0.90
C ILE A 70 -13.79 2.36 -1.24
N TRP A 71 -12.58 2.80 -0.87
CA TRP A 71 -11.36 2.04 -1.11
C TRP A 71 -11.35 0.71 -0.36
N ALA A 72 -11.78 0.70 0.90
CA ALA A 72 -11.89 -0.53 1.69
C ALA A 72 -12.83 -1.55 1.03
N VAL A 73 -13.97 -1.11 0.48
CA VAL A 73 -14.89 -1.99 -0.27
C VAL A 73 -14.21 -2.55 -1.52
N ILE A 74 -13.52 -1.71 -2.29
CA ILE A 74 -12.81 -2.16 -3.50
C ILE A 74 -11.73 -3.21 -3.15
N MET A 75 -10.96 -2.97 -2.09
CA MET A 75 -9.95 -3.93 -1.61
C MET A 75 -10.59 -5.24 -1.16
N ALA A 76 -11.71 -5.18 -0.44
CA ALA A 76 -12.44 -6.37 0.01
C ALA A 76 -12.96 -7.18 -1.18
N VAL A 77 -13.50 -6.52 -2.20
CA VAL A 77 -13.97 -7.18 -3.45
C VAL A 77 -12.80 -7.82 -4.20
N ALA A 78 -11.66 -7.14 -4.30
CA ALA A 78 -10.46 -7.69 -4.96
C ALA A 78 -9.94 -8.94 -4.23
N VAL A 79 -9.86 -8.90 -2.89
CA VAL A 79 -9.42 -10.04 -2.07
C VAL A 79 -10.41 -11.21 -2.18
N LEU A 80 -11.71 -10.92 -2.10
CA LEU A 80 -12.75 -11.94 -2.24
C LEU A 80 -12.71 -12.56 -3.65
N GLY A 81 -12.58 -11.75 -4.70
CA GLY A 81 -12.41 -12.22 -6.07
C GLY A 81 -11.20 -13.12 -6.23
N ALA A 82 -10.05 -12.74 -5.67
CA ALA A 82 -8.85 -13.58 -5.67
C ALA A 82 -9.08 -14.90 -4.91
N PHE A 83 -9.74 -14.85 -3.75
CA PHE A 83 -10.06 -16.05 -2.97
C PHE A 83 -10.98 -17.01 -3.72
N LEU A 84 -12.07 -16.51 -4.31
CA LEU A 84 -12.99 -17.31 -5.10
C LEU A 84 -12.29 -17.94 -6.32
N CYS A 85 -11.39 -17.19 -6.92
CA CYS A 85 -10.54 -17.67 -8.00
C CYS A 85 -9.65 -18.85 -7.55
N ILE A 86 -9.04 -18.78 -6.37
CA ILE A 86 -8.22 -19.86 -5.80
C ILE A 86 -9.07 -21.08 -5.51
N ARG A 87 -10.23 -20.88 -4.89
CA ARG A 87 -11.13 -21.97 -4.52
C ARG A 87 -11.60 -22.74 -5.75
N ARG A 88 -11.97 -22.03 -6.83
CA ARG A 88 -12.41 -22.66 -8.08
C ARG A 88 -11.31 -23.49 -8.75
N HIS A 89 -10.05 -23.03 -8.69
CA HIS A 89 -8.92 -23.76 -9.25
C HIS A 89 -8.60 -25.04 -8.47
N ARG A 90 -8.66 -24.99 -7.14
CA ARG A 90 -8.44 -26.16 -6.28
C ARG A 90 -9.45 -27.28 -6.52
N HIS A 91 -10.69 -26.93 -6.91
CA HIS A 91 -11.71 -27.93 -7.26
C HIS A 91 -11.44 -28.61 -8.59
N MET A 92 -10.69 -27.99 -9.51
CA MET A 92 -10.40 -28.58 -10.83
C MET A 92 -9.15 -29.45 -10.83
N ASP A 93 -8.15 -29.16 -9.98
CA ASP A 93 -6.84 -29.83 -10.01
C ASP A 93 -6.67 -30.99 -9.01
N GLY A 94 -7.68 -31.32 -8.21
CA GLY A 94 -7.77 -32.54 -7.38
C GLY A 94 -6.65 -32.79 -6.35
N THR A 95 -5.68 -31.90 -6.16
CA THR A 95 -4.55 -32.09 -5.24
C THR A 95 -4.52 -31.06 -4.13
N PRO A 96 -4.93 -31.40 -2.89
CA PRO A 96 -4.89 -30.47 -1.78
C PRO A 96 -3.52 -30.45 -1.09
N GLY A 97 -3.01 -29.26 -0.90
CA GLY A 97 -2.13 -28.95 0.24
C GLY A 97 -0.61 -29.15 0.09
N GLN A 98 -0.12 -30.04 -0.74
CA GLN A 98 1.32 -30.32 -0.85
C GLN A 98 2.10 -29.28 -1.68
N THR A 99 1.45 -28.57 -2.57
CA THR A 99 2.09 -27.70 -3.56
C THR A 99 2.75 -26.44 -2.97
N VAL A 100 2.20 -25.86 -1.91
CA VAL A 100 2.71 -24.57 -1.37
C VAL A 100 3.99 -24.79 -0.58
N ARG A 101 4.06 -25.81 0.26
CA ARG A 101 5.22 -26.10 1.09
C ARG A 101 6.41 -26.56 0.25
N VAL A 102 6.17 -27.45 -0.71
CA VAL A 102 7.20 -27.95 -1.64
C VAL A 102 7.73 -26.81 -2.53
N LYS A 103 6.87 -25.90 -3.00
CA LYS A 103 7.29 -24.72 -3.76
C LYS A 103 8.09 -23.75 -2.90
N ALA A 104 7.71 -23.51 -1.64
CA ALA A 104 8.45 -22.63 -0.73
C ALA A 104 9.85 -23.19 -0.41
N GLU A 105 9.97 -24.49 -0.15
CA GLU A 105 11.26 -25.15 0.08
C GLU A 105 12.16 -25.14 -1.16
N ALA A 106 11.58 -25.32 -2.35
CA ALA A 106 12.32 -25.24 -3.61
C ALA A 106 12.83 -23.83 -3.88
N VAL A 107 12.02 -22.80 -3.67
CA VAL A 107 12.40 -21.39 -3.81
C VAL A 107 13.50 -21.04 -2.79
N TRP A 108 13.35 -21.50 -1.54
CA TRP A 108 14.38 -21.27 -0.52
C TRP A 108 15.71 -21.91 -0.89
N LYS A 109 15.71 -23.16 -1.33
CA LYS A 109 16.94 -23.87 -1.77
C LYS A 109 17.60 -23.21 -2.98
N GLN A 110 16.80 -22.73 -3.93
CA GLN A 110 17.30 -22.14 -5.18
C GLN A 110 17.78 -20.68 -5.00
N HIS A 111 17.15 -19.91 -4.13
CA HIS A 111 17.37 -18.46 -4.01
C HIS A 111 17.77 -18.00 -2.60
N SER A 112 18.20 -18.92 -1.72
CA SER A 112 18.50 -18.60 -0.31
C SER A 112 19.52 -17.46 -0.15
N VAL A 113 20.59 -17.44 -0.93
CA VAL A 113 21.60 -16.38 -0.89
C VAL A 113 21.01 -15.03 -1.31
N MET A 114 20.23 -15.02 -2.38
CA MET A 114 19.57 -13.80 -2.87
C MET A 114 18.54 -13.28 -1.86
N LEU A 115 17.77 -14.16 -1.24
CA LEU A 115 16.80 -13.79 -0.20
C LEU A 115 17.49 -13.26 1.06
N LEU A 116 18.61 -13.85 1.46
CA LEU A 116 19.42 -13.35 2.58
C LEU A 116 20.03 -11.98 2.28
N LEU A 117 20.56 -11.77 1.07
CA LEU A 117 21.07 -10.46 0.65
C LEU A 117 19.95 -9.41 0.64
N LEU A 118 18.79 -9.74 0.11
CA LEU A 118 17.63 -8.85 0.12
C LEU A 118 17.21 -8.52 1.55
N ALA A 119 17.12 -9.50 2.43
CA ALA A 119 16.81 -9.30 3.84
C ALA A 119 17.85 -8.41 4.53
N ALA A 120 19.15 -8.60 4.24
CA ALA A 120 20.22 -7.78 4.77
C ALA A 120 20.13 -6.32 4.29
N VAL A 121 19.82 -6.09 3.00
CA VAL A 121 19.61 -4.74 2.45
C VAL A 121 18.41 -4.06 3.10
N ILE A 122 17.28 -4.76 3.24
CA ILE A 122 16.07 -4.22 3.91
C ILE A 122 16.40 -3.91 5.38
N PHE A 123 17.09 -4.80 6.08
CA PHE A 123 17.52 -4.58 7.46
C PHE A 123 18.41 -3.36 7.60
N LEU A 124 19.41 -3.20 6.70
CA LEU A 124 20.28 -2.04 6.67
C LEU A 124 19.50 -0.74 6.41
N GLN A 125 18.55 -0.76 5.48
CA GLN A 125 17.68 0.38 5.23
C GLN A 125 16.84 0.74 6.45
N CYS A 126 16.28 -0.25 7.16
CA CYS A 126 15.56 -0.02 8.42
C CYS A 126 16.48 0.60 9.49
N LEU A 127 17.72 0.13 9.61
CA LEU A 127 18.69 0.72 10.54
C LEU A 127 19.01 2.16 10.17
N ILE A 128 19.25 2.45 8.90
CA ILE A 128 19.49 3.82 8.43
C ILE A 128 18.32 4.72 8.78
N VAL A 129 17.07 4.30 8.52
CA VAL A 129 15.87 5.08 8.85
C VAL A 129 15.71 5.31 10.36
N ILE A 130 16.10 4.33 11.19
CA ILE A 130 15.99 4.44 12.66
C ILE A 130 17.08 5.39 13.23
N PHE A 131 18.30 5.31 12.70
CA PHE A 131 19.44 6.07 13.22
C PHE A 131 19.65 7.42 12.54
N TYR A 132 19.17 7.55 11.29
CA TYR A 132 19.27 8.80 10.53
C TYR A 132 18.01 9.63 10.77
N GLU A 133 18.06 10.49 11.77
CA GLU A 133 16.90 11.30 12.20
C GLU A 133 16.67 12.57 11.35
N ASP A 134 17.46 12.81 10.33
CA ASP A 134 17.34 13.99 9.49
C ASP A 134 16.12 13.87 8.56
N ILE A 135 15.02 14.46 9.00
CA ILE A 135 13.83 14.61 8.17
C ILE A 135 14.14 15.68 7.11
N THR A 136 14.35 15.25 5.88
CA THR A 136 14.47 16.18 4.76
C THR A 136 13.19 16.99 4.59
N VAL A 137 13.28 18.18 3.98
CA VAL A 137 12.12 19.03 3.71
C VAL A 137 11.03 18.27 2.93
N ASP A 138 11.44 17.40 2.00
CA ASP A 138 10.51 16.57 1.22
C ASP A 138 9.81 15.54 2.10
N ALA A 139 10.54 14.85 2.99
CA ALA A 139 9.94 13.90 3.92
C ALA A 139 8.96 14.61 4.87
N ALA A 140 9.32 15.78 5.38
CA ALA A 140 8.43 16.60 6.20
C ALA A 140 7.15 17.02 5.44
N TYR A 141 7.29 17.36 4.15
CA TYR A 141 6.16 17.67 3.29
C TYR A 141 5.19 16.47 3.15
N TYR A 142 5.71 15.29 2.86
CA TYR A 142 4.86 14.09 2.69
C TYR A 142 4.17 13.68 4.00
N VAL A 143 4.90 13.67 5.10
CA VAL A 143 4.32 13.38 6.43
C VAL A 143 3.29 14.44 6.81
N GLY A 144 3.58 15.72 6.57
CA GLY A 144 2.67 16.82 6.79
C GLY A 144 1.39 16.68 5.96
N THR A 145 1.50 16.30 4.68
CA THR A 145 0.36 16.10 3.79
C THR A 145 -0.54 14.94 4.27
N VAL A 146 0.04 13.82 4.72
CA VAL A 146 -0.71 12.72 5.33
C VAL A 146 -1.42 13.18 6.59
N SER A 147 -0.70 13.86 7.48
CA SER A 147 -1.23 14.35 8.76
C SER A 147 -2.38 15.33 8.56
N THR A 148 -2.18 16.36 7.74
CA THR A 148 -3.23 17.36 7.46
C THR A 148 -4.46 16.72 6.82
N SER A 149 -4.28 15.75 5.89
CA SER A 149 -5.39 15.04 5.26
C SER A 149 -6.20 14.25 6.29
N VAL A 150 -5.55 13.58 7.23
CA VAL A 150 -6.23 12.82 8.30
C VAL A 150 -6.97 13.75 9.26
N TYR A 151 -6.34 14.84 9.70
CA TYR A 151 -6.94 15.80 10.65
C TYR A 151 -8.09 16.59 10.05
N THR A 152 -7.94 17.07 8.82
CA THR A 152 -8.95 17.90 8.14
C THR A 152 -10.02 17.04 7.45
N ASN A 153 -9.85 15.72 7.41
CA ASN A 153 -10.71 14.79 6.67
C ASN A 153 -10.82 15.15 5.18
N THR A 154 -9.72 15.60 4.56
CA THR A 154 -9.66 15.98 3.15
C THR A 154 -8.58 15.19 2.40
N LEU A 155 -8.59 15.25 1.09
CA LEU A 155 -7.60 14.60 0.23
C LEU A 155 -6.57 15.64 -0.25
N GLY A 156 -5.52 15.91 0.56
CA GLY A 156 -4.39 16.76 0.19
C GLY A 156 -4.75 18.20 -0.15
N ARG A 157 -5.82 18.74 0.41
CA ARG A 157 -6.32 20.09 0.10
C ARG A 157 -5.71 21.20 0.94
N PHE A 158 -5.03 20.85 1.98
CA PHE A 158 -4.40 21.82 2.87
C PHE A 158 -2.89 21.80 2.71
N ASP A 159 -2.30 23.00 2.74
CA ASP A 159 -0.86 23.17 2.78
C ASP A 159 -0.33 22.58 4.11
N PRO A 160 0.58 21.60 4.07
CA PRO A 160 1.07 20.94 5.27
C PRO A 160 1.92 21.86 6.17
N PHE A 161 2.46 22.96 5.62
CA PHE A 161 3.29 23.90 6.38
C PHE A 161 2.51 25.11 6.88
N ARG A 162 1.56 25.60 6.07
CA ARG A 162 0.80 26.82 6.37
C ARG A 162 -0.58 26.56 6.95
N GLY A 163 -1.08 25.32 6.83
CA GLY A 163 -2.41 24.95 7.31
C GLY A 163 -3.58 25.57 6.54
N GLY A 164 -3.28 26.36 5.49
CA GLY A 164 -4.30 27.00 4.65
C GLY A 164 -4.76 26.10 3.49
N ILE A 165 -5.94 26.40 2.93
CA ILE A 165 -6.42 25.72 1.73
C ILE A 165 -5.51 26.06 0.55
N LEU A 166 -5.10 25.05 -0.21
CA LEU A 166 -4.33 25.23 -1.44
C LEU A 166 -5.21 25.87 -2.51
N GLN A 167 -4.99 27.16 -2.77
CA GLN A 167 -5.76 27.91 -3.78
C GLN A 167 -5.40 27.47 -5.20
N ASN A 168 -4.11 27.17 -5.46
CA ASN A 168 -3.62 26.69 -6.76
C ASN A 168 -3.23 25.24 -6.62
N PHE A 169 -4.12 24.35 -7.06
CA PHE A 169 -3.90 22.92 -6.99
C PHE A 169 -3.01 22.47 -8.15
N GLN A 170 -1.71 22.37 -7.88
CA GLN A 170 -0.76 21.91 -8.89
C GLN A 170 -0.98 20.41 -9.19
N ALA A 171 -0.86 20.03 -10.45
CA ALA A 171 -1.07 18.65 -10.91
C ALA A 171 -0.27 17.61 -10.09
N ARG A 172 0.96 17.94 -9.66
CA ARG A 172 1.80 17.05 -8.84
C ARG A 172 1.18 16.70 -7.49
N TYR A 173 0.32 17.54 -6.94
CA TYR A 173 -0.37 17.26 -5.66
C TYR A 173 -1.64 16.46 -5.87
N VAL A 174 -2.31 16.66 -7.01
CA VAL A 174 -3.48 15.86 -7.41
C VAL A 174 -3.06 14.41 -7.68
N LEU A 175 -1.90 14.24 -8.34
CA LEU A 175 -1.33 12.95 -8.72
C LEU A 175 -0.42 12.35 -7.62
N SER A 176 -0.60 12.76 -6.37
CA SER A 176 0.20 12.27 -5.23
C SER A 176 -0.42 11.01 -4.63
N ALA A 177 -0.48 9.91 -5.40
CA ALA A 177 -1.08 8.65 -4.96
C ALA A 177 -0.48 8.12 -3.66
N TYR A 178 0.84 8.18 -3.50
CA TYR A 178 1.52 7.59 -2.34
C TYR A 178 1.15 8.24 -1.00
N PRO A 179 1.26 9.57 -0.78
CA PRO A 179 0.82 10.18 0.47
C PRO A 179 -0.68 10.04 0.71
N MET A 180 -1.51 10.10 -0.32
CA MET A 180 -2.96 9.92 -0.17
C MET A 180 -3.31 8.47 0.21
N ASN A 181 -2.62 7.49 -0.36
CA ASN A 181 -2.76 6.09 0.05
C ASN A 181 -2.40 5.90 1.54
N ASN A 182 -1.31 6.52 2.00
CA ASN A 182 -0.92 6.48 3.41
C ASN A 182 -1.98 7.16 4.31
N ALA A 183 -2.56 8.29 3.88
CA ALA A 183 -3.64 8.95 4.62
C ALA A 183 -4.88 8.05 4.74
N VAL A 184 -5.24 7.35 3.66
CA VAL A 184 -6.33 6.36 3.64
C VAL A 184 -6.05 5.22 4.62
N TRP A 185 -4.85 4.64 4.60
CA TRP A 185 -4.46 3.59 5.54
C TRP A 185 -4.44 4.08 7.00
N CYS A 186 -3.92 5.28 7.27
CA CYS A 186 -4.00 5.89 8.60
C CYS A 186 -5.45 6.02 9.05
N ARG A 187 -6.35 6.46 8.16
CA ARG A 187 -7.79 6.59 8.48
C ARG A 187 -8.45 5.25 8.75
N LEU A 188 -8.16 4.22 7.96
CA LEU A 188 -8.74 2.87 8.11
C LEU A 188 -8.26 2.17 9.39
N LEU A 189 -6.99 2.35 9.75
CA LEU A 189 -6.38 1.71 10.92
C LEU A 189 -6.52 2.54 12.20
N GLY A 190 -7.05 3.76 12.12
CA GLY A 190 -7.13 4.67 13.26
C GLY A 190 -5.77 5.13 13.77
N ILE A 191 -4.76 5.18 12.88
CA ILE A 191 -3.44 5.70 13.17
C ILE A 191 -3.47 7.22 13.02
N ILE A 192 -3.01 7.92 14.05
CA ILE A 192 -2.82 9.36 14.00
C ILE A 192 -1.35 9.61 13.64
N PRO A 193 -1.04 10.09 12.42
CA PRO A 193 0.33 10.42 12.07
C PRO A 193 0.76 11.63 12.89
N LEU A 194 1.57 11.39 13.91
CA LEU A 194 2.14 12.44 14.76
C LEU A 194 3.44 12.90 14.12
N TYR A 195 3.42 14.06 13.49
CA TYR A 195 4.63 14.86 13.36
C TYR A 195 4.93 15.45 14.76
N ARG A 196 5.92 14.90 15.46
CA ARG A 196 6.51 15.58 16.63
C ARG A 196 7.65 16.45 16.11
N PRO A 197 7.48 17.76 15.96
CA PRO A 197 8.64 18.61 15.84
C PRO A 197 9.47 18.41 17.11
N LYS A 198 10.74 18.05 16.97
CA LYS A 198 11.68 18.16 18.10
C LYS A 198 11.80 19.69 18.39
N LEU A 199 11.25 20.11 19.54
CA LEU A 199 11.52 21.41 20.14
C LEU A 199 12.97 21.41 20.64
#